data_5218d4db9f80f97c17aacdc37d32a0a5
#
_entry.id   5218d4db9f80f97c17aacdc37d32a0a5
#
_cell.length_a   1.000
_cell.length_b   1.000
_cell.length_c   1.000
_cell.angle_alpha   90.00
_cell.angle_beta   90.00
_cell.angle_gamma   90.00
#
_symmetry.space_group_name_H-M   'P 1'
#
loop_
_entity.id
_entity.type
_entity.pdbx_description
1 polymer ?
#
loop_
_entity_poly.entity_id
_entity_poly.type
_entity_poly.pdbx_seq_one_letter_code
_entity_poly.pdbx_strand_id
1 'polypeptide(L)'
;MLIFVQSKHRAKQLNKELKFDGVNVDVIHADCKKEDRDEIIKRFRVGKIWVLICTDLMSRGIDFKTVNQVINYDFPQSLVSYIHRIGRTGRAGRKGKATTFFTEADKGYVRTIANLMKKSGDDVPDWMLKLKQCDPKDWRKLEKAPPSRKPITTAPKAQIPKRFLKSIEKTMKKRAREEVRHNTEEGENEDGADEE
;
A
#
# COMPACT_ATOMS: atom_id res chain seq x y z
N MET A 1 -5.14 -8.12 12.28
CA MET A 1 -4.75 -8.16 10.85
C MET A 1 -4.23 -6.81 10.42
N LEU A 2 -3.18 -6.76 9.59
CA LEU A 2 -2.70 -5.51 8.96
C LEU A 2 -3.02 -5.52 7.47
N ILE A 3 -3.45 -4.37 6.93
CA ILE A 3 -3.67 -4.19 5.49
C ILE A 3 -2.80 -3.03 5.01
N PHE A 4 -1.95 -3.31 4.02
CA PHE A 4 -1.09 -2.31 3.40
C PHE A 4 -1.69 -1.78 2.10
N VAL A 5 -1.73 -0.46 1.98
CA VAL A 5 -2.18 0.25 0.78
C VAL A 5 -1.14 1.26 0.32
N GLN A 6 -1.19 1.61 -0.96
CA GLN A 6 -0.22 2.45 -1.63
C GLN A 6 -0.26 3.91 -1.14
N SER A 7 -1.43 4.45 -0.81
CA SER A 7 -1.58 5.87 -0.47
C SER A 7 -2.57 6.11 0.66
N LYS A 8 -2.44 7.26 1.33
CA LYS A 8 -3.38 7.73 2.36
C LYS A 8 -4.82 7.84 1.86
N HIS A 9 -5.00 8.23 0.60
CA HIS A 9 -6.32 8.35 -0.01
C HIS A 9 -7.00 6.97 -0.12
N ARG A 10 -6.26 5.96 -0.59
CA ARG A 10 -6.75 4.58 -0.68
C ARG A 10 -7.01 3.99 0.71
N ALA A 11 -6.17 4.32 1.69
CA ALA A 11 -6.39 3.91 3.07
C ALA A 11 -7.74 4.43 3.61
N LYS A 12 -8.05 5.70 3.37
CA LYS A 12 -9.34 6.30 3.76
C LYS A 12 -10.53 5.68 3.01
N GLN A 13 -10.38 5.40 1.72
CA GLN A 13 -11.43 4.72 0.93
C GLN A 13 -11.70 3.33 1.48
N LEU A 14 -10.67 2.49 1.64
CA LEU A 14 -10.82 1.14 2.15
C LEU A 14 -11.40 1.11 3.57
N ASN A 15 -10.97 2.04 4.43
CA ASN A 15 -11.51 2.17 5.78
C ASN A 15 -13.02 2.48 5.75
N LYS A 16 -13.47 3.34 4.84
CA LYS A 16 -14.89 3.67 4.70
C LYS A 16 -15.71 2.45 4.28
N GLU A 17 -15.24 1.71 3.28
CA GLU A 17 -15.94 0.52 2.79
C GLU A 17 -16.01 -0.57 3.88
N LEU A 18 -14.89 -0.87 4.55
CA LEU A 18 -14.87 -1.89 5.60
C LEU A 18 -15.69 -1.50 6.84
N LYS A 19 -15.73 -0.22 7.19
CA LYS A 19 -16.63 0.27 8.27
C LYS A 19 -18.08 0.13 7.89
N PHE A 20 -18.42 0.38 6.63
CA PHE A 20 -19.79 0.19 6.13
C PHE A 20 -20.21 -1.28 6.22
N ASP A 21 -19.30 -2.21 5.99
CA ASP A 21 -19.52 -3.64 6.14
C ASP A 21 -19.48 -4.13 7.62
N GLY A 22 -19.41 -3.21 8.58
CA GLY A 22 -19.43 -3.52 10.02
C GLY A 22 -18.12 -4.06 10.58
N VAL A 23 -17.01 -3.96 9.85
CA VAL A 23 -15.70 -4.43 10.31
C VAL A 23 -15.09 -3.44 11.32
N ASN A 24 -14.59 -3.94 12.45
CA ASN A 24 -13.82 -3.14 13.41
C ASN A 24 -12.45 -2.79 12.84
N VAL A 25 -12.40 -1.71 12.07
CA VAL A 25 -11.22 -1.25 11.31
C VAL A 25 -10.87 0.19 11.66
N ASP A 26 -9.59 0.48 11.65
CA ASP A 26 -9.08 1.85 11.72
C ASP A 26 -7.90 2.04 10.77
N VAL A 27 -7.44 3.30 10.60
CA VAL A 27 -6.43 3.65 9.60
C VAL A 27 -5.33 4.51 10.22
N ILE A 28 -4.08 4.20 9.86
CA ILE A 28 -2.91 5.02 10.21
C ILE A 28 -2.22 5.50 8.93
N HIS A 29 -2.02 6.80 8.81
CA HIS A 29 -1.27 7.43 7.71
C HIS A 29 -0.46 8.63 8.23
N ALA A 30 0.38 9.19 7.38
CA ALA A 30 1.31 10.27 7.75
C ALA A 30 0.63 11.52 8.36
N ASP A 31 -0.59 11.82 7.90
CA ASP A 31 -1.34 13.00 8.37
C ASP A 31 -2.00 12.79 9.77
N CYS A 32 -1.97 11.59 10.34
CA CYS A 32 -2.49 11.35 11.69
C CYS A 32 -1.54 11.99 12.71
N LYS A 33 -2.08 12.73 13.68
CA LYS A 33 -1.31 13.27 14.80
C LYS A 33 -0.67 12.13 15.59
N LYS A 34 0.39 12.41 16.32
CA LYS A 34 1.11 11.39 17.08
C LYS A 34 0.21 10.74 18.14
N GLU A 35 -0.56 11.57 18.84
CA GLU A 35 -1.49 11.15 19.89
C GLU A 35 -2.55 10.19 19.35
N ASP A 36 -3.18 10.54 18.20
CA ASP A 36 -4.20 9.71 17.55
C ASP A 36 -3.61 8.37 17.11
N ARG A 37 -2.36 8.37 16.58
CA ARG A 37 -1.66 7.15 16.19
C ARG A 37 -1.41 6.23 17.37
N ASP A 38 -0.93 6.79 18.48
CA ASP A 38 -0.61 6.03 19.68
C ASP A 38 -1.88 5.41 20.29
N GLU A 39 -2.99 6.13 20.25
CA GLU A 39 -4.30 5.62 20.69
C GLU A 39 -4.80 4.50 19.78
N ILE A 40 -4.77 4.68 18.45
CA ILE A 40 -5.16 3.64 17.49
C ILE A 40 -4.32 2.38 17.69
N ILE A 41 -3.00 2.52 17.87
CA ILE A 41 -2.11 1.39 18.13
C ILE A 41 -2.47 0.69 19.45
N LYS A 42 -2.75 1.46 20.50
CA LYS A 42 -3.19 0.91 21.80
C LYS A 42 -4.49 0.12 21.65
N ARG A 43 -5.49 0.67 20.97
CA ARG A 43 -6.76 0.00 20.68
C ARG A 43 -6.58 -1.28 19.85
N PHE A 44 -5.67 -1.25 18.86
CA PHE A 44 -5.32 -2.42 18.06
C PHE A 44 -4.64 -3.51 18.91
N ARG A 45 -3.71 -3.13 19.81
CA ARG A 45 -2.98 -4.08 20.68
C ARG A 45 -3.91 -4.79 21.68
N VAL A 46 -4.93 -4.10 22.18
CA VAL A 46 -5.91 -4.68 23.12
C VAL A 46 -7.07 -5.39 22.41
N GLY A 47 -7.03 -5.50 21.07
CA GLY A 47 -8.04 -6.22 20.29
C GLY A 47 -9.36 -5.48 20.06
N LYS A 48 -9.46 -4.18 20.43
CA LYS A 48 -10.64 -3.35 20.11
C LYS A 48 -10.75 -3.05 18.61
N ILE A 49 -9.64 -3.05 17.89
CA ILE A 49 -9.56 -2.94 16.44
C ILE A 49 -9.02 -4.25 15.92
N TRP A 50 -9.71 -4.88 14.97
CA TRP A 50 -9.31 -6.16 14.39
C TRP A 50 -8.48 -6.00 13.13
N VAL A 51 -8.76 -4.93 12.38
CA VAL A 51 -8.12 -4.61 11.10
C VAL A 51 -7.51 -3.22 11.20
N LEU A 52 -6.21 -3.12 10.92
CA LEU A 52 -5.51 -1.84 10.85
C LEU A 52 -4.99 -1.64 9.43
N ILE A 53 -5.44 -0.56 8.79
CA ILE A 53 -4.99 -0.16 7.46
C ILE A 53 -3.83 0.82 7.62
N CYS A 54 -2.74 0.59 6.90
CA CYS A 54 -1.56 1.45 6.97
C CYS A 54 -0.87 1.64 5.61
N THR A 55 -0.12 2.73 5.50
CA THR A 55 0.82 2.96 4.40
C THR A 55 2.23 2.56 4.82
N ASP A 56 3.14 2.34 3.87
CA ASP A 56 4.52 1.88 4.13
C ASP A 56 5.28 2.75 5.12
N LEU A 57 5.17 4.08 4.99
CA LEU A 57 5.86 5.03 5.86
C LEU A 57 5.50 4.82 7.33
N MET A 58 4.26 4.46 7.60
CA MET A 58 3.76 4.29 8.97
C MET A 58 4.04 2.92 9.57
N SER A 59 4.37 1.93 8.74
CA SER A 59 4.72 0.59 9.22
C SER A 59 6.13 0.49 9.78
N ARG A 60 6.99 1.45 9.44
CA ARG A 60 8.36 1.51 9.94
C ARG A 60 8.37 2.06 11.37
N GLY A 61 9.06 1.40 12.28
CA GLY A 61 9.19 1.84 13.67
C GLY A 61 8.03 1.51 14.61
N ILE A 62 6.90 1.00 14.12
CA ILE A 62 5.82 0.52 14.99
C ILE A 62 6.00 -0.98 15.26
N ASP A 63 6.13 -1.34 16.53
CA ASP A 63 6.14 -2.74 16.94
C ASP A 63 4.71 -3.27 17.07
N PHE A 64 4.30 -4.06 16.09
CA PHE A 64 3.05 -4.83 16.14
C PHE A 64 3.36 -6.20 16.73
N LYS A 65 3.26 -6.34 18.06
CA LYS A 65 3.69 -7.54 18.79
C LYS A 65 3.03 -8.85 18.34
N THR A 66 1.85 -8.82 17.73
CA THR A 66 1.12 -10.08 17.47
C THR A 66 0.17 -9.91 16.29
N VAL A 67 0.70 -9.92 15.08
CA VAL A 67 -0.12 -9.88 13.88
C VAL A 67 -0.16 -11.26 13.24
N ASN A 68 -1.33 -11.89 13.18
CA ASN A 68 -1.51 -13.22 12.58
C ASN A 68 -1.54 -13.17 11.06
N GLN A 69 -2.01 -12.04 10.50
CA GLN A 69 -2.19 -11.91 9.05
C GLN A 69 -1.82 -10.53 8.56
N VAL A 70 -1.10 -10.51 7.43
CA VAL A 70 -0.79 -9.31 6.64
C VAL A 70 -1.43 -9.44 5.27
N ILE A 71 -2.10 -8.37 4.81
CA ILE A 71 -2.61 -8.26 3.45
C ILE A 71 -1.94 -7.08 2.76
N ASN A 72 -1.23 -7.34 1.69
CA ASN A 72 -0.81 -6.31 0.75
C ASN A 72 -1.96 -6.09 -0.23
N TYR A 73 -2.87 -5.18 0.10
CA TYR A 73 -4.02 -4.82 -0.73
C TYR A 73 -3.56 -4.15 -2.03
N ASP A 74 -2.59 -3.24 -1.91
CA ASP A 74 -1.85 -2.73 -3.04
C ASP A 74 -0.47 -3.36 -3.09
N PHE A 75 -0.05 -3.74 -4.30
CA PHE A 75 1.24 -4.38 -4.53
C PHE A 75 2.39 -3.49 -4.00
N PRO A 76 3.39 -4.06 -3.32
CA PRO A 76 4.51 -3.31 -2.76
C PRO A 76 5.37 -2.71 -3.89
N GLN A 77 5.86 -1.49 -3.66
CA GLN A 77 6.64 -0.74 -4.65
C GLN A 77 8.11 -1.21 -4.75
N SER A 78 8.59 -1.94 -3.74
CA SER A 78 9.93 -2.53 -3.74
C SER A 78 9.96 -3.86 -3.02
N LEU A 79 10.99 -4.67 -3.31
CA LEU A 79 11.23 -5.93 -2.62
C LEU A 79 11.48 -5.71 -1.12
N VAL A 80 12.16 -4.63 -0.77
CA VAL A 80 12.41 -4.23 0.62
C VAL A 80 11.09 -3.91 1.33
N SER A 81 10.20 -3.16 0.67
CA SER A 81 8.86 -2.88 1.19
C SER A 81 8.08 -4.19 1.40
N TYR A 82 8.12 -5.11 0.44
CA TYR A 82 7.50 -6.43 0.58
C TYR A 82 7.97 -7.16 1.84
N ILE A 83 9.29 -7.30 2.00
CA ILE A 83 9.88 -7.98 3.16
C ILE A 83 9.49 -7.30 4.47
N HIS A 84 9.54 -5.97 4.53
CA HIS A 84 9.13 -5.21 5.71
C HIS A 84 7.66 -5.40 6.07
N ARG A 85 6.77 -5.49 5.06
CA ARG A 85 5.34 -5.71 5.27
C ARG A 85 5.07 -7.11 5.78
N ILE A 86 5.56 -8.16 5.11
CA ILE A 86 5.34 -9.54 5.54
C ILE A 86 6.01 -9.85 6.87
N GLY A 87 7.16 -9.21 7.16
CA GLY A 87 7.85 -9.31 8.45
C GLY A 87 7.06 -8.72 9.65
N ARG A 88 5.82 -8.25 9.46
CA ARG A 88 4.89 -7.90 10.56
C ARG A 88 4.11 -9.10 11.10
N THR A 89 4.13 -10.22 10.41
CA THR A 89 3.55 -11.48 10.86
C THR A 89 4.62 -12.57 11.03
N GLY A 90 4.29 -13.70 11.59
CA GLY A 90 5.20 -14.82 11.74
C GLY A 90 6.35 -14.58 12.72
N ARG A 91 6.17 -13.80 13.79
CA ARG A 91 7.20 -13.47 14.77
C ARG A 91 7.19 -14.39 15.99
N ALA A 92 8.35 -14.50 16.65
CA ALA A 92 8.51 -15.27 17.90
C ALA A 92 8.04 -16.74 17.79
N GLY A 93 8.39 -17.42 16.70
CA GLY A 93 8.03 -18.83 16.46
C GLY A 93 6.57 -19.09 16.12
N ARG A 94 5.74 -18.06 15.98
CA ARG A 94 4.34 -18.19 15.60
C ARG A 94 4.19 -18.20 14.08
N LYS A 95 3.33 -19.10 13.57
CA LYS A 95 2.96 -19.09 12.15
C LYS A 95 2.18 -17.82 11.80
N GLY A 96 2.51 -17.21 10.66
CA GLY A 96 1.84 -16.03 10.13
C GLY A 96 1.38 -16.26 8.69
N LYS A 97 0.35 -15.53 8.25
CA LYS A 97 -0.14 -15.58 6.88
C LYS A 97 0.08 -14.22 6.21
N ALA A 98 0.70 -14.22 5.04
CA ALA A 98 0.81 -13.04 4.19
C ALA A 98 0.09 -13.29 2.87
N THR A 99 -0.78 -12.35 2.48
CA THR A 99 -1.52 -12.40 1.22
C THR A 99 -1.21 -11.14 0.43
N THR A 100 -0.85 -11.27 -0.85
CA THR A 100 -0.54 -10.14 -1.70
C THR A 100 -1.45 -10.16 -2.92
N PHE A 101 -2.24 -9.09 -3.11
CA PHE A 101 -3.01 -8.87 -4.31
C PHE A 101 -2.14 -8.19 -5.37
N PHE A 102 -2.35 -8.57 -6.62
CA PHE A 102 -1.68 -7.95 -7.76
C PHE A 102 -2.66 -7.78 -8.92
N THR A 103 -2.36 -6.85 -9.80
CA THR A 103 -3.09 -6.56 -11.03
C THR A 103 -2.20 -6.84 -12.24
N GLU A 104 -2.76 -6.76 -13.44
CA GLU A 104 -1.97 -6.88 -14.68
C GLU A 104 -0.78 -5.90 -14.73
N ALA A 105 -0.95 -4.68 -14.20
CA ALA A 105 0.12 -3.69 -14.12
C ALA A 105 1.29 -4.14 -13.21
N ASP A 106 1.03 -5.02 -12.26
CA ASP A 106 2.03 -5.51 -11.31
C ASP A 106 2.72 -6.81 -11.78
N LYS A 107 2.21 -7.44 -12.86
CA LYS A 107 2.59 -8.77 -13.32
C LYS A 107 4.10 -8.94 -13.55
N GLY A 108 4.76 -7.91 -14.08
CA GLY A 108 6.21 -7.93 -14.29
C GLY A 108 7.04 -8.09 -13.00
N TYR A 109 6.49 -7.70 -11.85
CA TYR A 109 7.18 -7.73 -10.56
C TYR A 109 6.89 -9.00 -9.74
N VAL A 110 5.83 -9.73 -10.09
CA VAL A 110 5.36 -10.92 -9.35
C VAL A 110 6.45 -12.01 -9.30
N ARG A 111 7.17 -12.24 -10.39
CA ARG A 111 8.26 -13.25 -10.44
C ARG A 111 9.35 -13.03 -9.40
N THR A 112 9.72 -11.77 -9.15
CA THR A 112 10.75 -11.44 -8.16
C THR A 112 10.29 -11.83 -6.75
N ILE A 113 9.02 -11.57 -6.43
CA ILE A 113 8.41 -11.99 -5.15
C ILE A 113 8.29 -13.53 -5.10
N ALA A 114 7.87 -14.17 -6.19
CA ALA A 114 7.78 -15.62 -6.27
C ALA A 114 9.13 -16.32 -6.03
N ASN A 115 10.22 -15.78 -6.58
CA ASN A 115 11.56 -16.29 -6.34
C ASN A 115 11.97 -16.13 -4.86
N LEU A 116 11.59 -15.04 -4.21
CA LEU A 116 11.84 -14.85 -2.77
C LEU A 116 11.05 -15.86 -1.94
N MET A 117 9.76 -16.05 -2.22
CA MET A 117 8.91 -17.04 -1.53
C MET A 117 9.51 -18.44 -1.66
N LYS A 118 9.90 -18.84 -2.88
CA LYS A 118 10.55 -20.14 -3.11
C LYS A 118 11.85 -20.31 -2.31
N LYS A 119 12.67 -19.25 -2.22
CA LYS A 119 13.90 -19.27 -1.39
C LYS A 119 13.60 -19.40 0.11
N SER A 120 12.43 -18.91 0.55
CA SER A 120 11.98 -19.04 1.94
C SER A 120 11.31 -20.38 2.26
N GLY A 121 11.21 -21.30 1.27
CA GLY A 121 10.61 -22.62 1.44
C GLY A 121 9.08 -22.64 1.25
N ASP A 122 8.49 -21.54 0.77
CA ASP A 122 7.07 -21.51 0.47
C ASP A 122 6.76 -22.24 -0.84
N ASP A 123 5.59 -22.87 -0.91
CA ASP A 123 5.06 -23.46 -2.14
C ASP A 123 4.60 -22.35 -3.09
N VAL A 124 5.21 -22.32 -4.28
CA VAL A 124 4.97 -21.28 -5.27
C VAL A 124 4.51 -21.91 -6.58
N PRO A 125 3.34 -21.51 -7.11
CA PRO A 125 2.83 -22.01 -8.37
C PRO A 125 3.82 -21.76 -9.53
N ASP A 126 4.03 -22.76 -10.38
CA ASP A 126 4.99 -22.72 -11.50
C ASP A 126 4.75 -21.56 -12.46
N TRP A 127 3.48 -21.19 -12.69
CA TRP A 127 3.17 -20.07 -13.58
C TRP A 127 3.77 -18.73 -13.12
N MET A 128 3.91 -18.52 -11.79
CA MET A 128 4.54 -17.30 -11.26
C MET A 128 6.04 -17.26 -11.59
N LEU A 129 6.69 -18.41 -11.58
CA LEU A 129 8.11 -18.54 -11.90
C LEU A 129 8.40 -18.42 -13.42
N LYS A 130 7.39 -18.70 -14.26
CA LYS A 130 7.47 -18.58 -15.73
C LYS A 130 7.23 -17.15 -16.23
N LEU A 131 6.76 -16.23 -15.39
CA LEU A 131 6.57 -14.84 -15.77
C LEU A 131 7.91 -14.19 -16.18
N LYS A 132 7.87 -13.20 -17.06
CA LYS A 132 9.05 -12.42 -17.43
C LYS A 132 9.63 -11.74 -16.18
N GLN A 133 10.91 -11.85 -15.97
CA GLN A 133 11.59 -11.15 -14.88
C GLN A 133 11.66 -9.66 -15.18
N CYS A 134 11.37 -8.84 -14.18
CA CYS A 134 11.50 -7.40 -14.28
C CYS A 134 12.96 -6.98 -14.06
N ASP A 135 13.42 -6.00 -14.83
CA ASP A 135 14.73 -5.41 -14.65
C ASP A 135 14.80 -4.57 -13.36
N PRO A 136 15.98 -4.48 -12.71
CA PRO A 136 16.17 -3.61 -11.56
C PRO A 136 15.79 -2.14 -11.82
N LYS A 137 15.95 -1.66 -13.05
CA LYS A 137 15.55 -0.32 -13.48
C LYS A 137 14.03 -0.10 -13.39
N ASP A 138 13.25 -1.13 -13.69
CA ASP A 138 11.79 -1.03 -13.64
C ASP A 138 11.28 -1.01 -12.19
N TRP A 139 11.93 -1.71 -11.25
CA TRP A 139 11.64 -1.58 -9.83
C TRP A 139 11.85 -0.14 -9.33
N ARG A 140 12.94 0.53 -9.76
CA ARG A 140 13.17 1.94 -9.42
C ARG A 140 12.11 2.87 -9.99
N LYS A 141 11.58 2.58 -11.19
CA LYS A 141 10.44 3.32 -11.75
C LYS A 141 9.17 3.12 -10.92
N LEU A 142 8.92 1.89 -10.47
CA LEU A 142 7.76 1.58 -9.61
C LEU A 142 7.82 2.34 -8.27
N GLU A 143 9.00 2.47 -7.68
CA GLU A 143 9.20 3.25 -6.44
C GLU A 143 8.89 4.73 -6.65
N LYS A 144 9.39 5.33 -7.74
CA LYS A 144 9.21 6.76 -8.06
C LYS A 144 7.80 7.08 -8.55
N ALA A 145 7.23 6.23 -9.37
CA ALA A 145 5.93 6.44 -10.01
C ALA A 145 5.06 5.17 -9.90
N PRO A 146 4.44 4.93 -8.74
CA PRO A 146 3.58 3.77 -8.56
C PRO A 146 2.34 3.85 -9.48
N PRO A 147 1.85 2.70 -10.00
CA PRO A 147 0.74 2.69 -10.94
C PRO A 147 -0.52 3.29 -10.32
N SER A 148 -1.21 4.11 -11.12
CA SER A 148 -2.53 4.63 -10.73
C SER A 148 -3.52 3.47 -10.59
N ARG A 149 -4.23 3.44 -9.48
CA ARG A 149 -5.20 2.38 -9.17
C ARG A 149 -6.61 2.92 -9.14
N LYS A 150 -7.57 2.10 -9.56
CA LYS A 150 -8.99 2.45 -9.51
C LYS A 150 -9.42 2.76 -8.08
N PRO A 151 -10.38 3.69 -7.87
CA PRO A 151 -10.98 3.93 -6.56
C PRO A 151 -11.52 2.64 -5.93
N ILE A 152 -11.42 2.55 -4.61
CA ILE A 152 -11.99 1.45 -3.85
C ILE A 152 -13.45 1.81 -3.56
N THR A 153 -14.37 1.01 -4.08
CA THR A 153 -15.81 1.14 -3.81
C THR A 153 -16.48 -0.21 -4.03
N THR A 154 -17.39 -0.58 -3.14
CA THR A 154 -18.26 -1.76 -3.27
C THR A 154 -19.55 -1.41 -3.99
N ALA A 155 -19.87 -0.11 -4.16
CA ALA A 155 -21.06 0.32 -4.87
C ALA A 155 -21.03 -0.14 -6.34
N PRO A 156 -22.07 -0.80 -6.84
CA PRO A 156 -22.18 -1.15 -8.25
C PRO A 156 -22.03 0.10 -9.13
N LYS A 157 -21.27 -0.02 -10.23
CA LYS A 157 -21.04 1.12 -11.16
C LYS A 157 -22.34 1.78 -11.62
N ALA A 158 -23.42 1.04 -11.74
CA ALA A 158 -24.73 1.53 -12.11
C ALA A 158 -25.36 2.49 -11.07
N GLN A 159 -24.92 2.41 -9.80
CA GLN A 159 -25.45 3.25 -8.71
C GLN A 159 -24.60 4.51 -8.46
N ILE A 160 -23.43 4.64 -9.09
CA ILE A 160 -22.63 5.86 -8.98
C ILE A 160 -23.16 6.87 -10.01
N PRO A 161 -23.81 7.97 -9.58
CA PRO A 161 -24.29 8.96 -10.52
C PRO A 161 -23.15 9.49 -11.40
N LYS A 162 -23.39 9.63 -12.71
CA LYS A 162 -22.37 10.09 -13.69
C LYS A 162 -21.71 11.43 -13.28
N ARG A 163 -22.45 12.29 -12.57
CA ARG A 163 -21.91 13.54 -11.99
C ARG A 163 -20.78 13.30 -10.97
N PHE A 164 -20.89 12.23 -10.16
CA PHE A 164 -19.87 11.87 -9.17
C PHE A 164 -18.62 11.29 -9.84
N LEU A 165 -18.79 10.45 -10.87
CA LEU A 165 -17.67 9.93 -11.65
C LEU A 165 -16.87 11.06 -12.30
N LYS A 166 -17.56 12.04 -12.92
CA LYS A 166 -16.93 13.25 -13.49
C LYS A 166 -16.21 14.09 -12.43
N SER A 167 -16.79 14.23 -11.24
CA SER A 167 -16.17 14.97 -10.13
C SER A 167 -14.90 14.27 -9.65
N ILE A 168 -14.93 12.94 -9.51
CA ILE A 168 -13.76 12.15 -9.13
C ILE A 168 -12.65 12.27 -10.19
N GLU A 169 -12.99 12.14 -11.47
CA GLU A 169 -12.02 12.30 -12.57
C GLU A 169 -11.41 13.71 -12.61
N LYS A 170 -12.24 14.75 -12.41
CA LYS A 170 -11.76 16.13 -12.36
C LYS A 170 -10.81 16.36 -11.19
N THR A 171 -11.13 15.82 -10.02
CA THR A 171 -10.27 15.91 -8.83
C THR A 171 -8.97 15.15 -9.02
N MET A 172 -9.00 13.96 -9.64
CA MET A 172 -7.80 13.19 -9.94
C MET A 172 -6.90 13.90 -10.96
N LYS A 173 -7.49 14.46 -12.03
CA LYS A 173 -6.74 15.25 -13.04
C LYS A 173 -6.12 16.52 -12.43
N LYS A 174 -6.83 17.19 -11.52
CA LYS A 174 -6.31 18.37 -10.81
C LYS A 174 -5.10 18.01 -9.95
N ARG A 175 -5.20 16.94 -9.15
CA ARG A 175 -4.10 16.47 -8.29
C ARG A 175 -2.89 16.01 -9.08
N ALA A 176 -3.10 15.26 -10.18
CA ALA A 176 -1.98 14.86 -11.04
C ALA A 176 -1.24 16.06 -11.64
N ARG A 177 -1.96 17.17 -11.95
CA ARG A 177 -1.33 18.43 -12.42
C ARG A 177 -0.58 19.16 -11.29
N GLU A 178 -1.11 19.14 -10.07
CA GLU A 178 -0.46 19.73 -8.89
C GLU A 178 0.81 18.97 -8.50
N GLU A 179 0.79 17.64 -8.56
CA GLU A 179 1.98 16.79 -8.33
C GLU A 179 3.07 17.03 -9.39
N VAL A 180 2.68 17.18 -10.65
CA VAL A 180 3.65 17.51 -11.73
C VAL A 180 4.26 18.90 -11.52
N ARG A 181 3.46 19.90 -11.15
CA ARG A 181 3.97 21.25 -10.85
C ARG A 181 4.93 21.26 -9.67
N HIS A 182 4.58 20.59 -8.58
CA HIS A 182 5.44 20.54 -7.39
C HIS A 182 6.79 19.90 -7.69
N ASN A 183 6.79 18.81 -8.48
CA ASN A 183 8.04 18.16 -8.89
C ASN A 183 8.88 19.01 -9.87
N THR A 184 8.25 19.92 -10.62
CA THR A 184 8.97 20.83 -11.52
C THR A 184 9.60 21.99 -10.74
N GLU A 185 8.89 22.53 -9.75
CA GLU A 185 9.37 23.63 -8.88
C GLU A 185 10.49 23.18 -7.93
N GLU A 186 10.50 21.89 -7.51
CA GLU A 186 11.62 21.33 -6.73
C GLU A 186 12.86 21.07 -7.60
N GLY A 187 12.69 20.71 -8.89
CA GLY A 187 13.80 20.50 -9.83
C GLY A 187 14.51 21.78 -10.25
N GLU A 188 13.80 22.91 -10.34
CA GLU A 188 14.39 24.20 -10.72
C GLU A 188 15.16 24.88 -9.58
N ASN A 189 14.90 24.48 -8.32
CA ASN A 189 15.63 25.01 -7.15
C ASN A 189 16.92 24.26 -6.83
N GLU A 190 17.14 23.05 -7.39
CA GLU A 190 18.39 22.30 -7.20
C GLU A 190 19.47 22.71 -8.21
N ASP A 191 19.09 23.20 -9.41
CA ASP A 191 20.05 23.60 -10.46
C ASP A 191 20.62 25.05 -10.28
N GLY A 192 20.12 25.80 -9.29
CA GLY A 192 20.53 27.19 -9.03
C GLY A 192 21.56 27.37 -7.91
N ALA A 193 22.05 26.30 -7.27
CA ALA A 193 22.92 26.39 -6.08
C ALA A 193 24.43 26.14 -6.37
N ASP A 194 24.83 25.84 -7.59
CA ASP A 194 26.22 25.51 -7.95
C ASP A 194 26.94 26.58 -8.78
N GLU A 195 26.44 27.84 -8.85
CA GLU A 195 27.17 28.96 -9.44
C GLU A 195 27.28 30.13 -8.45
N GLU A 196 28.18 30.01 -7.46
CA GLU A 196 28.91 31.13 -6.83
C GLU A 196 30.22 30.64 -6.19
#